data_eeb54eba5fed5cfcd3baa1ad37d5ae6f
#
_entry.id   eeb54eba5fed5cfcd3baa1ad37d5ae6f
#
_cell.length_a   1.000
_cell.length_b   1.000
_cell.length_c   1.000
_cell.angle_alpha   90.00
_cell.angle_beta   90.00
_cell.angle_gamma   90.00
#
_symmetry.space_group_name_H-M   'P 1'
#
loop_
_entity.id
_entity.type
_entity.pdbx_description
1 polymer ?
#
loop_
_entity_poly.entity_id
_entity_poly.type
_entity_poly.pdbx_seq_one_letter_code
_entity_poly.pdbx_strand_id
1 'polypeptide(L)'
;MYQGGFIMKLDKKQRFSIRKYAVGATSVLIGFTFSAQVVSADGLTPAPKATETLQAVPDSPQASEAPIQDKEEKLVKQADKTIKEEVKTEKDTVNTVVPKTDNAVAPVVTEHASPAPTTESENTTQVEKSGESANTEKKNEPATPAVLAPTTERATQTNEKLAKKKIVSIDAGRKYFSPEQLKEIIDKAKHYGYTDLHLLVGNDGLRFMLDDMSITANGKTYASDDVKRAIEKGTNDYYNDPNGNHLTESQMTDLINYAKDKGIGLIPTVNSPGHMDAILNAMKELGIQNPNFNYFGKESARTVDLDNEQAVAFTKALIDKYAAYFAKKTEIFNIGLDEYANDATNAKGWSVLQADKYYPNEGYPVKGYEKFIAYANDLARIVKSHGLKPMAFNDGIYYNSDTSFGTFDKDIIVSMWTGGWGGYDVASSKLLVEKGHQILNTNDAWYYVLGRNADGQGWYNLDQGLNGIKNTPITSVPKSDGATIPFIGGMVAAWADTPSARYSPSRLFKLMRQFANSNAEYFAADYESAEQALNEVPKDLNRYTAESVAAVNEAAKVIRSLDSNLSRAQQDTIDQAIAKLQEAVSLSLIHI
;
A
#
# COMPACT_ATOMS: atom_id res chain seq x y z
N MET A 1 60.09 22.42 -8.81
CA MET A 1 60.44 20.98 -8.90
C MET A 1 60.04 20.33 -7.60
N TYR A 2 58.96 19.58 -7.59
CA TYR A 2 58.71 18.27 -7.02
C TYR A 2 57.21 17.94 -7.24
N GLN A 3 57.02 17.09 -8.22
CA GLN A 3 55.75 16.38 -8.40
C GLN A 3 55.69 15.25 -7.36
N GLY A 4 54.62 15.12 -6.63
CA GLY A 4 54.32 14.01 -5.77
C GLY A 4 52.94 13.46 -6.10
N GLY A 5 52.90 12.50 -7.02
CA GLY A 5 51.66 11.76 -7.32
C GLY A 5 51.29 10.83 -6.18
N PHE A 6 50.08 10.96 -5.69
CA PHE A 6 49.48 10.05 -4.72
C PHE A 6 48.81 8.89 -5.47
N ILE A 7 49.46 7.73 -5.45
CA ILE A 7 48.90 6.47 -5.94
C ILE A 7 48.09 5.84 -4.79
N MET A 8 46.78 5.89 -4.86
CA MET A 8 45.92 5.07 -4.00
C MET A 8 46.06 3.58 -4.36
N LYS A 9 46.67 2.82 -3.45
CA LYS A 9 46.63 1.37 -3.47
C LYS A 9 45.23 0.92 -3.11
N LEU A 10 44.47 0.41 -4.09
CA LEU A 10 43.25 -0.36 -3.87
C LEU A 10 43.62 -1.70 -3.26
N ASP A 11 43.17 -1.93 -2.03
CA ASP A 11 43.32 -3.19 -1.33
C ASP A 11 42.33 -4.23 -1.91
N LYS A 12 42.91 -5.24 -2.55
CA LYS A 12 42.17 -6.37 -3.15
C LYS A 12 41.86 -7.38 -2.07
N LYS A 13 40.72 -7.26 -1.39
CA LYS A 13 40.04 -8.41 -0.73
C LYS A 13 38.63 -8.06 -0.30
N GLN A 14 37.70 -7.98 -1.22
CA GLN A 14 36.32 -8.34 -0.96
C GLN A 14 35.82 -9.23 -2.10
N ARG A 15 35.74 -10.52 -1.81
CA ARG A 15 35.09 -11.48 -2.69
C ARG A 15 33.58 -11.32 -2.49
N PHE A 16 32.94 -10.58 -3.36
CA PHE A 16 31.49 -10.58 -3.47
C PHE A 16 31.06 -11.85 -4.18
N SER A 17 30.32 -12.70 -3.48
CA SER A 17 29.56 -13.79 -4.03
C SER A 17 28.40 -13.19 -4.81
N ILE A 18 28.55 -13.06 -6.13
CA ILE A 18 27.45 -12.74 -7.03
C ILE A 18 26.59 -13.99 -7.12
N ARG A 19 25.53 -14.05 -6.31
CA ARG A 19 24.40 -14.91 -6.67
C ARG A 19 23.78 -14.31 -7.90
N LYS A 20 23.81 -15.08 -8.99
CA LYS A 20 23.18 -14.77 -10.26
C LYS A 20 21.68 -14.52 -10.03
N TYR A 21 21.29 -13.27 -9.90
CA TYR A 21 20.00 -12.85 -10.40
C TYR A 21 20.24 -12.38 -11.84
N ALA A 22 20.14 -13.35 -12.73
CA ALA A 22 20.01 -13.05 -14.14
C ALA A 22 18.58 -12.60 -14.37
N VAL A 23 18.34 -11.30 -14.24
CA VAL A 23 17.37 -10.57 -15.07
C VAL A 23 17.84 -9.11 -15.08
N GLY A 24 18.35 -8.70 -16.16
CA GLY A 24 18.30 -7.48 -16.90
C GLY A 24 18.23 -6.19 -16.10
N ALA A 25 19.40 -5.65 -15.72
CA ALA A 25 19.58 -4.22 -15.79
C ALA A 25 19.52 -3.82 -17.28
N THR A 26 18.34 -3.82 -17.86
CA THR A 26 18.04 -2.95 -18.98
C THR A 26 17.68 -1.61 -18.39
N SER A 27 18.72 -0.88 -18.00
CA SER A 27 18.67 0.56 -18.03
C SER A 27 18.00 0.94 -19.35
N VAL A 28 16.88 1.61 -19.29
CA VAL A 28 16.37 2.34 -20.43
C VAL A 28 17.38 3.46 -20.67
N LEU A 29 18.41 3.15 -21.43
CA LEU A 29 19.18 4.11 -22.18
C LEU A 29 18.23 4.57 -23.28
N ILE A 30 17.41 5.57 -23.01
CA ILE A 30 16.87 6.40 -24.07
C ILE A 30 18.07 7.19 -24.53
N GLY A 31 18.74 6.64 -25.52
CA GLY A 31 19.79 7.31 -26.25
C GLY A 31 19.18 8.49 -27.01
N PHE A 32 19.31 9.67 -26.43
CA PHE A 32 19.30 10.88 -27.24
C PHE A 32 20.62 10.89 -28.02
N THR A 33 20.56 10.44 -29.25
CA THR A 33 21.60 10.71 -30.23
C THR A 33 21.55 12.20 -30.54
N PHE A 34 22.41 12.96 -29.87
CA PHE A 34 22.77 14.29 -30.37
C PHE A 34 23.69 14.10 -31.57
N SER A 35 23.14 14.25 -32.76
CA SER A 35 23.92 14.54 -33.94
C SER A 35 24.43 15.97 -33.82
N ALA A 36 25.71 16.11 -33.51
CA ALA A 36 26.41 17.39 -33.64
C ALA A 36 26.50 17.73 -35.13
N GLN A 37 25.64 18.59 -35.62
CA GLN A 37 25.88 19.32 -36.85
C GLN A 37 26.70 20.58 -36.52
N VAL A 38 27.90 20.57 -36.99
CA VAL A 38 28.74 21.77 -37.11
C VAL A 38 28.08 22.66 -38.17
N VAL A 39 27.52 23.80 -37.75
CA VAL A 39 27.10 24.87 -38.69
C VAL A 39 28.14 25.94 -38.70
N SER A 40 28.81 26.06 -39.83
CA SER A 40 29.65 27.18 -40.19
C SER A 40 28.79 28.43 -40.46
N ALA A 41 29.18 29.52 -39.88
CA ALA A 41 28.55 30.82 -40.15
C ALA A 41 28.83 31.27 -41.60
N ASP A 42 27.77 31.67 -42.29
CA ASP A 42 27.76 32.86 -43.16
C ASP A 42 26.41 33.02 -43.88
N GLY A 43 25.91 34.27 -43.95
CA GLY A 43 24.96 34.72 -44.98
C GLY A 43 23.55 35.12 -44.54
N LEU A 44 23.44 36.40 -44.22
CA LEU A 44 22.19 37.21 -44.19
C LEU A 44 21.42 37.19 -45.50
N THR A 45 20.09 37.11 -45.50
CA THR A 45 19.13 38.06 -46.06
C THR A 45 17.66 37.53 -45.97
N PRO A 46 16.64 38.41 -46.11
CA PRO A 46 15.38 38.27 -45.35
C PRO A 46 14.16 37.76 -46.14
N ALA A 47 13.07 37.62 -45.43
CA ALA A 47 11.72 37.09 -45.74
C ALA A 47 11.09 37.48 -47.10
N PRO A 48 10.05 36.75 -47.50
CA PRO A 48 8.78 37.46 -47.68
C PRO A 48 7.54 36.76 -47.04
N LYS A 49 6.59 37.63 -46.68
CA LYS A 49 5.21 37.37 -46.30
C LYS A 49 4.43 36.69 -47.43
N ALA A 50 3.54 35.80 -47.09
CA ALA A 50 2.40 35.46 -47.93
C ALA A 50 1.16 35.17 -47.08
N THR A 51 0.19 35.80 -47.40
CA THR A 51 -1.18 36.17 -47.23
C THR A 51 -2.15 34.97 -47.18
N GLU A 52 -3.19 35.16 -46.36
CA GLU A 52 -4.39 34.38 -46.19
C GLU A 52 -5.06 33.86 -47.46
N THR A 53 -5.70 32.70 -47.33
CA THR A 53 -7.03 32.50 -47.95
C THR A 53 -7.84 31.47 -47.15
N LEU A 54 -8.96 31.93 -46.62
CA LEU A 54 -10.04 31.14 -46.03
C LEU A 54 -10.79 30.39 -47.16
N GLN A 55 -11.00 29.10 -47.00
CA GLN A 55 -12.07 28.40 -47.72
C GLN A 55 -12.89 27.55 -46.74
N ALA A 56 -14.18 27.80 -46.80
CA ALA A 56 -15.25 27.12 -46.11
C ALA A 56 -15.43 25.68 -46.62
N VAL A 57 -15.78 24.76 -45.74
CA VAL A 57 -16.20 23.39 -46.07
C VAL A 57 -17.62 23.17 -45.54
N PRO A 58 -18.48 22.48 -46.27
CA PRO A 58 -19.92 22.41 -45.98
C PRO A 58 -20.30 21.28 -45.01
N ASP A 59 -21.46 21.44 -44.43
CA ASP A 59 -22.22 20.55 -43.58
C ASP A 59 -22.31 19.10 -44.07
N SER A 60 -22.23 18.16 -43.15
CA SER A 60 -22.64 16.77 -43.30
C SER A 60 -23.39 16.23 -42.08
N PRO A 61 -24.30 15.27 -42.26
CA PRO A 61 -25.55 15.18 -41.53
C PRO A 61 -25.45 14.35 -40.24
N GLN A 62 -26.36 14.65 -39.34
CA GLN A 62 -26.66 13.91 -38.09
C GLN A 62 -26.89 12.42 -38.34
N ALA A 63 -26.16 11.58 -37.61
CA ALA A 63 -26.48 10.17 -37.42
C ALA A 63 -27.00 9.96 -35.99
N SER A 64 -28.18 9.36 -35.95
CA SER A 64 -28.95 9.05 -34.74
C SER A 64 -28.24 8.11 -33.79
N GLU A 65 -28.21 8.48 -32.52
CA GLU A 65 -27.80 7.60 -31.40
C GLU A 65 -28.83 6.48 -31.18
N ALA A 66 -28.35 5.24 -31.14
CA ALA A 66 -29.07 4.07 -30.59
C ALA A 66 -28.30 3.56 -29.36
N PRO A 67 -28.97 3.04 -28.33
CA PRO A 67 -28.42 2.91 -27.00
C PRO A 67 -27.43 1.74 -26.85
N ILE A 68 -26.30 2.05 -26.19
CA ILE A 68 -25.15 1.15 -25.97
C ILE A 68 -25.36 0.16 -24.81
N GLN A 69 -26.48 0.16 -24.13
CA GLN A 69 -26.70 -0.66 -22.92
C GLN A 69 -26.77 -2.17 -23.15
N ASP A 70 -27.14 -2.67 -24.31
CA ASP A 70 -27.32 -4.11 -24.54
C ASP A 70 -26.03 -4.92 -24.84
N LYS A 71 -24.91 -4.27 -25.09
CA LYS A 71 -23.63 -4.96 -25.37
C LYS A 71 -22.80 -5.25 -24.12
N GLU A 72 -22.88 -4.41 -23.11
CA GLU A 72 -22.12 -4.61 -21.87
C GLU A 72 -22.69 -5.74 -21.01
N GLU A 73 -24.01 -5.88 -20.95
CA GLU A 73 -24.66 -6.96 -20.18
C GLU A 73 -24.39 -8.37 -20.75
N LYS A 74 -24.18 -8.48 -22.05
CA LYS A 74 -23.76 -9.74 -22.69
C LYS A 74 -22.29 -10.08 -22.45
N LEU A 75 -21.41 -9.08 -22.37
CA LEU A 75 -19.99 -9.29 -22.10
C LEU A 75 -19.73 -9.68 -20.63
N VAL A 76 -20.48 -9.13 -19.69
CA VAL A 76 -20.39 -9.49 -18.27
C VAL A 76 -20.87 -10.93 -18.04
N LYS A 77 -21.96 -11.34 -18.66
CA LYS A 77 -22.47 -12.74 -18.56
C LYS A 77 -21.53 -13.75 -19.24
N GLN A 78 -20.76 -13.34 -20.24
CA GLN A 78 -19.78 -14.20 -20.92
C GLN A 78 -18.48 -14.33 -20.10
N ALA A 79 -18.06 -13.25 -19.40
CA ALA A 79 -16.93 -13.27 -18.49
C ALA A 79 -17.18 -14.17 -17.27
N ASP A 80 -18.38 -14.11 -16.69
CA ASP A 80 -18.78 -14.96 -15.56
C ASP A 80 -18.83 -16.46 -15.91
N LYS A 81 -19.16 -16.78 -17.16
CA LYS A 81 -19.14 -18.16 -17.65
C LYS A 81 -17.72 -18.69 -17.83
N THR A 82 -16.80 -17.85 -18.34
CA THR A 82 -15.38 -18.20 -18.52
C THR A 82 -14.69 -18.42 -17.17
N ILE A 83 -14.98 -17.60 -16.17
CA ILE A 83 -14.43 -17.74 -14.81
C ILE A 83 -14.91 -19.05 -14.14
N LYS A 84 -16.16 -19.46 -14.37
CA LYS A 84 -16.69 -20.75 -13.86
C LYS A 84 -16.08 -21.95 -14.56
N GLU A 85 -15.70 -21.85 -15.83
CA GLU A 85 -15.01 -22.90 -16.56
C GLU A 85 -13.53 -23.03 -16.17
N GLU A 86 -12.82 -21.90 -15.94
CA GLU A 86 -11.45 -21.93 -15.43
C GLU A 86 -11.32 -22.54 -14.04
N VAL A 87 -12.26 -22.22 -13.12
CA VAL A 87 -12.28 -22.81 -11.76
C VAL A 87 -12.57 -24.32 -11.80
N LYS A 88 -13.31 -24.79 -12.80
CA LYS A 88 -13.58 -26.23 -12.98
C LYS A 88 -12.39 -26.97 -13.53
N THR A 89 -11.63 -26.35 -14.43
CA THR A 89 -10.41 -26.94 -15.05
C THR A 89 -9.26 -27.06 -14.03
N GLU A 90 -9.13 -26.09 -13.08
CA GLU A 90 -8.13 -26.19 -12.01
C GLU A 90 -8.43 -27.29 -10.99
N LYS A 91 -9.71 -27.65 -10.75
CA LYS A 91 -10.07 -28.76 -9.86
C LYS A 91 -9.80 -30.15 -10.48
N ASP A 92 -9.91 -30.27 -11.78
CA ASP A 92 -9.70 -31.55 -12.47
C ASP A 92 -8.23 -31.86 -12.75
N THR A 93 -7.32 -30.85 -12.66
CA THR A 93 -5.88 -31.03 -12.94
C THR A 93 -5.04 -31.41 -11.70
N VAL A 94 -5.60 -31.32 -10.49
CA VAL A 94 -4.88 -31.64 -9.25
C VAL A 94 -4.89 -33.14 -8.91
N ASN A 95 -5.67 -33.96 -9.63
CA ASN A 95 -5.90 -35.37 -9.25
C ASN A 95 -5.17 -36.43 -10.10
N THR A 96 -4.28 -36.05 -10.97
CA THR A 96 -3.51 -37.04 -11.75
C THR A 96 -2.07 -36.56 -11.98
N VAL A 97 -1.13 -36.90 -11.12
CA VAL A 97 0.22 -37.39 -11.43
C VAL A 97 0.96 -37.70 -10.11
N VAL A 98 1.07 -38.98 -9.80
CA VAL A 98 2.11 -39.55 -8.94
C VAL A 98 3.07 -40.31 -9.87
N PRO A 99 4.35 -40.03 -9.91
CA PRO A 99 5.32 -41.00 -10.34
C PRO A 99 6.13 -41.52 -9.15
N LYS A 100 6.23 -42.84 -9.12
CA LYS A 100 7.07 -43.63 -8.22
C LYS A 100 8.56 -43.49 -8.56
N THR A 101 9.36 -43.42 -7.51
CA THR A 101 10.67 -44.06 -7.19
C THR A 101 11.64 -44.39 -8.32
N ASP A 102 12.92 -44.04 -8.11
CA ASP A 102 13.95 -45.00 -7.64
C ASP A 102 15.30 -44.33 -7.35
N ASN A 103 15.85 -44.75 -6.23
CA ASN A 103 17.22 -44.93 -5.75
C ASN A 103 18.41 -44.27 -6.46
N ALA A 104 19.31 -43.59 -5.71
CA ALA A 104 20.58 -44.14 -5.29
C ALA A 104 21.52 -43.11 -4.61
N VAL A 105 21.99 -43.50 -3.41
CA VAL A 105 23.35 -43.41 -2.86
C VAL A 105 23.94 -42.04 -2.49
N ALA A 106 24.14 -41.93 -1.16
CA ALA A 106 25.01 -40.96 -0.47
C ALA A 106 26.50 -41.25 -0.76
N PRO A 107 27.39 -40.32 -0.45
CA PRO A 107 28.36 -40.62 0.58
C PRO A 107 28.52 -39.58 1.70
N VAL A 108 28.82 -40.17 2.83
CA VAL A 108 29.27 -39.70 4.13
C VAL A 108 30.63 -39.00 4.02
N VAL A 109 30.91 -37.95 4.77
CA VAL A 109 32.19 -37.68 5.47
C VAL A 109 31.96 -36.60 6.57
N THR A 110 32.00 -37.07 7.84
CA THR A 110 32.79 -36.76 9.05
C THR A 110 32.97 -35.30 9.50
N GLU A 111 32.46 -35.11 10.66
CA GLU A 111 32.94 -34.53 11.94
C GLU A 111 34.23 -33.70 11.95
N HIS A 112 34.15 -32.58 12.63
CA HIS A 112 35.09 -32.22 13.67
C HIS A 112 34.45 -31.35 14.76
N ALA A 113 34.61 -31.80 15.99
CA ALA A 113 34.09 -31.26 17.25
C ALA A 113 35.07 -30.29 17.91
N SER A 114 34.49 -29.33 18.63
CA SER A 114 34.84 -28.79 19.98
C SER A 114 36.17 -28.03 20.16
N PRO A 115 36.38 -27.23 21.26
CA PRO A 115 35.69 -27.24 22.54
C PRO A 115 35.34 -25.85 23.15
N ALA A 116 34.55 -25.90 24.22
CA ALA A 116 34.31 -24.86 25.19
C ALA A 116 35.45 -24.72 26.22
N PRO A 117 35.48 -23.67 27.04
CA PRO A 117 35.85 -23.82 28.43
C PRO A 117 34.79 -23.33 29.43
N THR A 118 34.67 -24.11 30.46
CA THR A 118 34.06 -23.99 31.78
C THR A 118 34.80 -22.98 32.69
N THR A 119 34.07 -22.42 33.63
CA THR A 119 34.35 -22.36 35.11
C THR A 119 33.19 -21.61 35.77
N GLU A 120 32.47 -22.24 36.73
CA GLU A 120 32.56 -22.26 38.20
C GLU A 120 32.27 -20.87 38.82
N SER A 121 31.54 -20.65 39.87
CA SER A 121 31.23 -21.45 41.05
C SER A 121 30.17 -20.78 41.93
N GLU A 122 29.43 -21.59 42.67
CA GLU A 122 29.04 -21.52 44.10
C GLU A 122 28.06 -20.42 44.55
N ASN A 123 27.19 -20.60 45.44
CA ASN A 123 26.78 -21.55 46.45
C ASN A 123 25.57 -21.03 47.20
N THR A 124 24.78 -21.76 47.73
CA THR A 124 24.26 -22.31 49.00
C THR A 124 22.93 -21.64 49.37
N THR A 125 21.98 -22.24 50.02
CA THR A 125 21.79 -23.36 50.91
C THR A 125 20.30 -23.50 51.25
N GLN A 126 19.74 -24.70 51.24
CA GLN A 126 18.94 -25.40 52.27
C GLN A 126 17.70 -24.68 52.87
N VAL A 127 16.61 -25.31 53.25
CA VAL A 127 16.39 -26.55 54.00
C VAL A 127 14.90 -26.91 54.02
N GLU A 128 14.57 -28.21 53.84
CA GLU A 128 13.66 -29.11 54.57
C GLU A 128 12.19 -28.68 54.89
N LYS A 129 11.20 -29.51 54.96
CA LYS A 129 11.00 -30.94 55.26
C LYS A 129 9.54 -31.36 55.03
N SER A 130 9.39 -32.55 54.54
CA SER A 130 8.61 -33.69 54.97
C SER A 130 7.11 -33.67 55.17
N GLY A 131 6.51 -34.76 54.71
CA GLY A 131 5.34 -35.42 55.30
C GLY A 131 4.41 -36.03 54.28
N GLU A 132 4.62 -37.24 53.89
CA GLU A 132 3.99 -38.50 54.22
C GLU A 132 2.62 -38.78 53.61
N SER A 133 2.64 -39.75 52.73
CA SER A 133 1.82 -40.90 52.40
C SER A 133 0.37 -40.97 52.89
N ALA A 134 -0.57 -41.21 51.99
CA ALA A 134 -1.64 -42.18 52.15
C ALA A 134 -2.18 -42.63 50.79
N ASN A 135 -2.04 -43.91 50.57
CA ASN A 135 -2.54 -44.73 49.47
C ASN A 135 -4.04 -44.95 49.62
N THR A 136 -4.82 -44.74 48.57
CA THR A 136 -6.11 -45.46 48.43
C THR A 136 -6.43 -45.65 46.93
N GLU A 137 -6.45 -46.90 46.53
CA GLU A 137 -6.98 -47.39 45.25
C GLU A 137 -8.46 -47.05 45.07
N LYS A 138 -8.82 -46.56 43.88
CA LYS A 138 -10.17 -46.72 43.32
C LYS A 138 -10.17 -46.78 41.81
N LYS A 139 -10.52 -47.95 41.33
CA LYS A 139 -11.30 -48.38 40.16
C LYS A 139 -11.31 -47.46 38.93
N ASN A 140 -10.91 -48.08 37.82
CA ASN A 140 -11.10 -47.67 36.43
C ASN A 140 -12.59 -47.53 36.05
N GLU A 141 -12.93 -46.36 35.51
CA GLU A 141 -14.06 -46.16 34.60
C GLU A 141 -13.55 -45.52 33.28
N PRO A 142 -14.13 -45.80 32.11
CA PRO A 142 -13.57 -45.41 30.81
C PRO A 142 -13.72 -43.93 30.56
N ALA A 143 -12.61 -43.29 30.18
CA ALA A 143 -12.51 -41.87 29.87
C ALA A 143 -13.29 -41.55 28.58
N THR A 144 -14.28 -40.67 28.68
CA THR A 144 -14.85 -39.90 27.60
C THR A 144 -13.81 -38.95 27.01
N PRO A 145 -13.70 -38.78 25.70
CA PRO A 145 -12.72 -37.85 25.12
C PRO A 145 -13.01 -36.42 25.58
N ALA A 146 -12.07 -35.83 26.30
CA ALA A 146 -12.13 -34.42 26.68
C ALA A 146 -12.04 -33.56 25.40
N VAL A 147 -13.14 -32.84 25.11
CA VAL A 147 -13.12 -31.69 24.20
C VAL A 147 -12.19 -30.66 24.83
N LEU A 148 -11.02 -30.47 24.24
CA LEU A 148 -10.09 -29.41 24.62
C LEU A 148 -10.79 -28.06 24.42
N ALA A 149 -11.16 -27.41 25.51
CA ALA A 149 -11.55 -26.02 25.49
C ALA A 149 -10.37 -25.18 24.93
N PRO A 150 -10.60 -24.21 24.01
CA PRO A 150 -9.55 -23.35 23.54
C PRO A 150 -8.98 -22.56 24.73
N THR A 151 -7.68 -22.69 24.94
CA THR A 151 -6.99 -21.95 25.99
C THR A 151 -7.17 -20.45 25.77
N THR A 152 -7.43 -19.72 26.85
CA THR A 152 -7.66 -18.26 26.86
C THR A 152 -6.55 -17.47 26.13
N GLU A 153 -5.30 -17.97 26.16
CA GLU A 153 -4.16 -17.40 25.42
C GLU A 153 -4.34 -17.46 23.90
N ARG A 154 -4.91 -18.54 23.36
CA ARG A 154 -5.12 -18.68 21.90
C ARG A 154 -6.23 -17.76 21.42
N ALA A 155 -7.29 -17.57 22.20
CA ALA A 155 -8.35 -16.62 21.90
C ALA A 155 -7.85 -15.16 21.95
N THR A 156 -7.00 -14.82 22.92
CA THR A 156 -6.38 -13.49 23.04
C THR A 156 -5.45 -13.18 21.85
N GLN A 157 -4.60 -14.12 21.45
CA GLN A 157 -3.72 -13.96 20.27
C GLN A 157 -4.51 -13.82 18.97
N THR A 158 -5.62 -14.53 18.82
CA THR A 158 -6.48 -14.40 17.63
C THR A 158 -7.13 -13.02 17.57
N ASN A 159 -7.56 -12.47 18.70
CA ASN A 159 -8.11 -11.12 18.79
C ASN A 159 -7.08 -10.04 18.46
N GLU A 160 -5.82 -10.18 18.91
CA GLU A 160 -4.75 -9.24 18.57
C GLU A 160 -4.42 -9.21 17.08
N LYS A 161 -4.40 -10.36 16.41
CA LYS A 161 -4.19 -10.43 14.95
C LYS A 161 -5.35 -9.78 14.20
N LEU A 162 -6.58 -10.07 14.59
CA LEU A 162 -7.78 -9.47 13.97
C LEU A 162 -7.89 -7.96 14.24
N ALA A 163 -7.38 -7.47 15.36
CA ALA A 163 -7.37 -6.05 15.69
C ALA A 163 -6.40 -5.22 14.85
N LYS A 164 -5.40 -5.86 14.19
CA LYS A 164 -4.46 -5.12 13.33
C LYS A 164 -5.14 -4.55 12.10
N LYS A 165 -4.65 -3.41 11.60
CA LYS A 165 -5.15 -2.79 10.37
C LYS A 165 -4.82 -3.65 9.14
N LYS A 166 -5.77 -3.80 8.26
CA LYS A 166 -5.65 -4.43 6.93
C LYS A 166 -6.10 -3.39 5.92
N ILE A 167 -5.16 -2.86 5.16
CA ILE A 167 -5.36 -1.67 4.35
C ILE A 167 -5.17 -2.01 2.87
N VAL A 168 -6.07 -1.54 2.03
CA VAL A 168 -5.83 -1.44 0.59
C VAL A 168 -5.55 0.00 0.23
N SER A 169 -4.47 0.25 -0.52
CA SER A 169 -4.05 1.57 -0.97
C SER A 169 -4.33 1.76 -2.45
N ILE A 170 -4.90 2.90 -2.81
CA ILE A 170 -5.25 3.29 -4.18
C ILE A 170 -4.66 4.65 -4.50
N ASP A 171 -3.87 4.72 -5.56
CA ASP A 171 -3.30 5.96 -6.08
C ASP A 171 -4.35 6.71 -6.93
N ALA A 172 -5.20 7.46 -6.24
CA ALA A 172 -6.22 8.30 -6.84
C ALA A 172 -5.77 9.76 -7.03
N GLY A 173 -4.51 10.06 -6.77
CA GLY A 173 -3.87 11.34 -7.06
C GLY A 173 -3.36 11.41 -8.49
N ARG A 174 -2.62 10.37 -8.93
CA ARG A 174 -2.16 10.26 -10.31
C ARG A 174 -3.32 9.96 -11.26
N LYS A 175 -4.18 9.02 -10.93
CA LYS A 175 -5.32 8.60 -11.76
C LYS A 175 -6.64 8.98 -11.10
N TYR A 176 -7.59 9.52 -11.91
CA TYR A 176 -8.94 9.72 -11.43
C TYR A 176 -9.69 8.38 -11.27
N PHE A 177 -10.31 8.21 -10.12
CA PHE A 177 -11.30 7.17 -9.84
C PHE A 177 -12.64 7.80 -9.56
N SER A 178 -13.70 7.32 -10.21
CA SER A 178 -15.05 7.83 -9.94
C SER A 178 -15.54 7.38 -8.55
N PRO A 179 -16.52 8.09 -7.96
CA PRO A 179 -17.14 7.66 -6.71
C PRO A 179 -17.65 6.22 -6.75
N GLU A 180 -18.20 5.77 -7.89
CA GLU A 180 -18.73 4.41 -8.07
C GLU A 180 -17.61 3.37 -8.03
N GLN A 181 -16.48 3.64 -8.71
CA GLN A 181 -15.31 2.76 -8.66
C GLN A 181 -14.73 2.64 -7.24
N LEU A 182 -14.68 3.75 -6.50
CA LEU A 182 -14.21 3.75 -5.12
C LEU A 182 -15.17 3.02 -4.18
N LYS A 183 -16.48 3.16 -4.38
CA LYS A 183 -17.50 2.40 -3.63
C LYS A 183 -17.40 0.90 -3.91
N GLU A 184 -17.18 0.49 -5.16
CA GLU A 184 -16.94 -0.91 -5.51
C GLU A 184 -15.69 -1.47 -4.80
N ILE A 185 -14.61 -0.68 -4.72
CA ILE A 185 -13.40 -1.06 -3.98
C ILE A 185 -13.70 -1.20 -2.47
N ILE A 186 -14.49 -0.30 -1.89
CA ILE A 186 -14.92 -0.37 -0.48
C ILE A 186 -15.74 -1.63 -0.21
N ASP A 187 -16.70 -1.97 -1.10
CA ASP A 187 -17.50 -3.18 -0.97
C ASP A 187 -16.61 -4.45 -1.00
N LYS A 188 -15.63 -4.49 -1.90
CA LYS A 188 -14.68 -5.60 -1.96
C LYS A 188 -13.71 -5.61 -0.76
N ALA A 189 -13.31 -4.45 -0.27
CA ALA A 189 -12.53 -4.36 0.96
C ALA A 189 -13.29 -4.95 2.14
N LYS A 190 -14.56 -4.58 2.32
CA LYS A 190 -15.44 -5.16 3.34
C LYS A 190 -15.56 -6.67 3.19
N HIS A 191 -15.90 -7.15 1.99
CA HIS A 191 -16.07 -8.58 1.69
C HIS A 191 -14.81 -9.41 1.99
N TYR A 192 -13.61 -8.86 1.72
CA TYR A 192 -12.35 -9.56 2.01
C TYR A 192 -11.83 -9.35 3.44
N GLY A 193 -12.52 -8.57 4.29
CA GLY A 193 -12.14 -8.35 5.69
C GLY A 193 -11.06 -7.29 5.90
N TYR A 194 -10.89 -6.37 4.95
CA TYR A 194 -10.07 -5.16 5.15
C TYR A 194 -10.73 -4.24 6.18
N THR A 195 -9.91 -3.42 6.81
CA THR A 195 -10.36 -2.44 7.81
C THR A 195 -10.37 -1.01 7.28
N ASP A 196 -9.50 -0.71 6.31
CA ASP A 196 -9.30 0.67 5.83
C ASP A 196 -9.02 0.70 4.33
N LEU A 197 -9.44 1.79 3.69
CA LEU A 197 -9.01 2.24 2.36
C LEU A 197 -8.05 3.41 2.53
N HIS A 198 -6.79 3.25 2.12
CA HIS A 198 -5.84 4.34 1.98
C HIS A 198 -6.01 4.95 0.58
N LEU A 199 -6.35 6.24 0.53
CA LEU A 199 -6.68 6.94 -0.70
C LEU A 199 -5.74 8.12 -0.89
N LEU A 200 -4.79 7.97 -1.82
CA LEU A 200 -3.91 9.07 -2.20
C LEU A 200 -4.71 10.01 -3.11
N VAL A 201 -5.17 11.14 -2.58
CA VAL A 201 -5.89 12.16 -3.36
C VAL A 201 -4.95 13.24 -3.91
N GLY A 202 -3.79 13.41 -3.25
CA GLY A 202 -2.67 14.23 -3.70
C GLY A 202 -1.41 13.37 -3.80
N ASN A 203 -1.01 13.01 -5.04
CA ASN A 203 0.19 12.26 -5.34
C ASN A 203 0.52 12.51 -6.81
N ASP A 204 1.55 13.29 -7.10
CA ASP A 204 1.84 13.99 -8.36
C ASP A 204 0.67 14.88 -8.82
N GLY A 205 -0.52 14.36 -9.06
CA GLY A 205 -1.75 15.12 -9.25
C GLY A 205 -2.46 15.44 -7.92
N LEU A 206 -3.47 16.29 -7.98
CA LEU A 206 -4.39 16.56 -6.86
C LEU A 206 -5.82 16.42 -7.37
N ARG A 207 -6.46 15.30 -7.04
CA ARG A 207 -7.76 14.92 -7.63
C ARG A 207 -8.91 14.89 -6.62
N PHE A 208 -8.79 15.74 -5.62
CA PHE A 208 -9.87 16.06 -4.70
C PHE A 208 -9.86 17.56 -4.44
N MET A 209 -10.96 18.25 -4.70
CA MET A 209 -11.11 19.69 -4.50
C MET A 209 -12.13 19.96 -3.43
N LEU A 210 -11.78 20.84 -2.49
CA LEU A 210 -12.69 21.39 -1.52
C LEU A 210 -13.55 22.50 -2.15
N ASP A 211 -14.72 22.77 -1.59
CA ASP A 211 -15.58 23.84 -2.03
C ASP A 211 -14.91 25.21 -1.90
N ASP A 212 -14.14 25.38 -0.84
CA ASP A 212 -13.22 26.53 -0.68
C ASP A 212 -11.75 26.05 -0.72
N MET A 213 -11.04 26.41 -1.77
CA MET A 213 -9.61 26.18 -1.97
C MET A 213 -8.77 27.44 -1.71
N SER A 214 -9.31 28.49 -1.09
CA SER A 214 -8.51 29.67 -0.76
C SER A 214 -7.34 29.31 0.16
N ILE A 215 -6.15 29.83 -0.13
CA ILE A 215 -4.92 29.58 0.63
C ILE A 215 -4.34 30.92 1.10
N THR A 216 -4.03 31.02 2.38
CA THR A 216 -3.25 32.15 2.91
C THR A 216 -1.90 31.64 3.38
N ALA A 217 -0.83 32.15 2.79
CA ALA A 217 0.55 31.76 3.06
C ALA A 217 1.47 32.99 3.12
N ASN A 218 2.21 33.15 4.20
CA ASN A 218 3.09 34.30 4.46
C ASN A 218 2.41 35.66 4.19
N GLY A 219 1.17 35.83 4.67
CA GLY A 219 0.42 37.07 4.52
C GLY A 219 -0.18 37.33 3.13
N LYS A 220 0.06 36.45 2.15
CA LYS A 220 -0.57 36.52 0.82
C LYS A 220 -1.73 35.53 0.75
N THR A 221 -2.91 36.01 0.34
CA THR A 221 -4.08 35.18 0.09
C THR A 221 -4.27 34.92 -1.38
N TYR A 222 -4.45 33.66 -1.75
CA TYR A 222 -4.79 33.20 -3.08
C TYR A 222 -6.28 32.81 -3.06
N ALA A 223 -7.06 33.37 -3.98
CA ALA A 223 -8.50 33.14 -4.02
C ALA A 223 -8.83 31.68 -4.41
N SER A 224 -9.94 31.17 -3.89
CA SER A 224 -10.38 29.78 -4.11
C SER A 224 -10.42 29.38 -5.59
N ASP A 225 -11.07 30.22 -6.42
CA ASP A 225 -11.23 29.92 -7.83
C ASP A 225 -9.90 29.96 -8.60
N ASP A 226 -8.96 30.83 -8.18
CA ASP A 226 -7.63 30.88 -8.78
C ASP A 226 -6.84 29.62 -8.43
N VAL A 227 -6.90 29.17 -7.17
CA VAL A 227 -6.23 27.95 -6.70
C VAL A 227 -6.81 26.72 -7.43
N LYS A 228 -8.14 26.61 -7.53
CA LYS A 228 -8.81 25.50 -8.24
C LYS A 228 -8.34 25.42 -9.69
N ARG A 229 -8.45 26.54 -10.43
CA ARG A 229 -8.01 26.59 -11.83
C ARG A 229 -6.53 26.23 -12.00
N ALA A 230 -5.68 26.74 -11.12
CA ALA A 230 -4.25 26.47 -11.16
C ALA A 230 -3.93 24.99 -10.92
N ILE A 231 -4.60 24.34 -9.96
CA ILE A 231 -4.42 22.91 -9.67
C ILE A 231 -4.97 22.05 -10.80
N GLU A 232 -6.15 22.35 -11.35
CA GLU A 232 -6.71 21.65 -12.51
C GLU A 232 -5.77 21.74 -13.72
N LYS A 233 -5.28 22.95 -14.02
CA LYS A 233 -4.30 23.14 -15.07
C LYS A 233 -3.01 22.36 -14.80
N GLY A 234 -2.48 22.44 -13.59
CA GLY A 234 -1.26 21.72 -13.20
C GLY A 234 -1.39 20.20 -13.33
N THR A 235 -2.53 19.65 -12.95
CA THR A 235 -2.84 18.21 -13.08
C THR A 235 -2.96 17.82 -14.56
N ASN A 236 -3.67 18.60 -15.37
CA ASN A 236 -3.84 18.33 -16.79
C ASN A 236 -2.52 18.45 -17.58
N ASP A 237 -1.71 19.49 -17.30
CA ASP A 237 -0.41 19.68 -17.94
C ASP A 237 0.55 18.52 -17.68
N TYR A 238 0.47 17.92 -16.50
CA TYR A 238 1.35 16.81 -16.12
C TYR A 238 0.94 15.49 -16.77
N TYR A 239 -0.35 15.16 -16.75
CA TYR A 239 -0.79 13.82 -17.13
C TYR A 239 -1.46 13.74 -18.51
N ASN A 240 -1.93 14.86 -19.05
CA ASN A 240 -2.79 14.86 -20.23
C ASN A 240 -3.87 13.76 -20.13
N ASP A 241 -4.43 13.58 -18.93
CA ASP A 241 -5.45 12.57 -18.66
C ASP A 241 -6.78 13.07 -19.23
N PRO A 242 -7.35 12.39 -20.25
CA PRO A 242 -8.61 12.82 -20.86
C PRO A 242 -9.79 12.81 -19.87
N ASN A 243 -9.65 12.10 -18.75
CA ASN A 243 -10.64 12.10 -17.68
C ASN A 243 -10.43 13.20 -16.65
N GLY A 244 -9.48 14.10 -16.83
CA GLY A 244 -9.00 15.26 -16.04
C GLY A 244 -9.75 15.69 -14.77
N ASN A 245 -10.62 14.86 -14.27
CA ASN A 245 -11.59 15.12 -13.23
C ASN A 245 -10.96 15.00 -11.83
N HIS A 246 -11.63 15.56 -10.88
CA HIS A 246 -11.37 15.45 -9.46
C HIS A 246 -12.67 15.09 -8.72
N LEU A 247 -12.54 14.55 -7.52
CA LEU A 247 -13.66 14.40 -6.60
C LEU A 247 -14.03 15.76 -6.03
N THR A 248 -15.31 16.05 -5.96
CA THR A 248 -15.83 17.22 -5.25
C THR A 248 -15.89 16.95 -3.74
N GLU A 249 -16.03 18.00 -2.94
CA GLU A 249 -16.18 17.87 -1.49
C GLU A 249 -17.41 17.05 -1.10
N SER A 250 -18.53 17.25 -1.81
CA SER A 250 -19.75 16.45 -1.62
C SER A 250 -19.49 14.96 -1.93
N GLN A 251 -18.88 14.64 -3.07
CA GLN A 251 -18.58 13.25 -3.45
C GLN A 251 -17.64 12.57 -2.44
N MET A 252 -16.65 13.29 -1.92
CA MET A 252 -15.75 12.76 -0.90
C MET A 252 -16.48 12.53 0.43
N THR A 253 -17.37 13.46 0.82
CA THR A 253 -18.18 13.32 2.03
C THR A 253 -19.11 12.11 1.93
N ASP A 254 -19.75 11.90 0.79
CA ASP A 254 -20.59 10.73 0.52
C ASP A 254 -19.77 9.43 0.54
N LEU A 255 -18.56 9.46 -0.01
CA LEU A 255 -17.65 8.31 0.00
C LEU A 255 -17.22 7.93 1.42
N ILE A 256 -16.88 8.92 2.26
CA ILE A 256 -16.51 8.71 3.67
C ILE A 256 -17.67 8.09 4.44
N ASN A 257 -18.89 8.62 4.27
CA ASN A 257 -20.08 8.08 4.91
C ASN A 257 -20.35 6.65 4.44
N TYR A 258 -20.26 6.40 3.15
CA TYR A 258 -20.42 5.06 2.58
C TYR A 258 -19.40 4.06 3.16
N ALA A 259 -18.13 4.44 3.22
CA ALA A 259 -17.08 3.61 3.82
C ALA A 259 -17.38 3.32 5.30
N LYS A 260 -17.77 4.35 6.06
CA LYS A 260 -18.13 4.22 7.48
C LYS A 260 -19.30 3.27 7.69
N ASP A 261 -20.34 3.35 6.86
CA ASP A 261 -21.51 2.46 6.94
C ASP A 261 -21.14 1.00 6.66
N LYS A 262 -20.09 0.78 5.87
CA LYS A 262 -19.51 -0.55 5.62
C LYS A 262 -18.49 -0.97 6.70
N GLY A 263 -18.18 -0.12 7.67
CA GLY A 263 -17.16 -0.37 8.70
C GLY A 263 -15.73 -0.30 8.14
N ILE A 264 -15.52 0.43 7.04
CA ILE A 264 -14.21 0.70 6.42
C ILE A 264 -13.76 2.11 6.79
N GLY A 265 -12.59 2.24 7.43
CA GLY A 265 -11.93 3.52 7.64
C GLY A 265 -11.37 4.09 6.33
N LEU A 266 -11.23 5.42 6.25
CA LEU A 266 -10.55 6.07 5.14
C LEU A 266 -9.29 6.75 5.66
N ILE A 267 -8.16 6.58 4.95
CA ILE A 267 -6.88 7.22 5.24
C ILE A 267 -6.52 8.07 4.03
N PRO A 268 -6.71 9.39 4.07
CA PRO A 268 -6.35 10.26 2.96
C PRO A 268 -4.84 10.54 2.93
N THR A 269 -4.32 10.81 1.74
CA THR A 269 -2.95 11.31 1.52
C THR A 269 -2.97 12.57 0.68
N VAL A 270 -2.26 13.60 1.14
CA VAL A 270 -1.74 14.69 0.29
C VAL A 270 -0.23 14.69 0.46
N ASN A 271 0.46 14.20 -0.56
CA ASN A 271 1.91 13.95 -0.52
C ASN A 271 2.72 15.25 -0.63
N SER A 272 3.80 15.33 0.15
CA SER A 272 4.83 16.37 0.10
C SER A 272 6.06 15.93 0.92
N PRO A 273 7.25 16.49 0.74
CA PRO A 273 7.66 17.52 -0.21
C PRO A 273 7.90 17.00 -1.62
N GLY A 274 7.88 15.67 -1.84
CA GLY A 274 7.90 15.02 -3.14
C GLY A 274 6.49 14.83 -3.71
N HIS A 275 6.38 14.29 -4.92
CA HIS A 275 5.12 13.95 -5.58
C HIS A 275 4.09 15.10 -5.65
N MET A 276 4.59 16.34 -5.90
CA MET A 276 3.79 17.57 -5.90
C MET A 276 3.64 18.21 -7.28
N ASP A 277 3.85 17.48 -8.37
CA ASP A 277 3.92 18.02 -9.74
C ASP A 277 2.79 19.02 -10.06
N ALA A 278 1.54 18.62 -9.85
CA ALA A 278 0.38 19.50 -10.12
C ALA A 278 0.35 20.72 -9.18
N ILE A 279 0.71 20.54 -7.92
CA ILE A 279 0.73 21.61 -6.91
C ILE A 279 1.84 22.61 -7.24
N LEU A 280 3.03 22.15 -7.63
CA LEU A 280 4.15 23.01 -8.02
C LEU A 280 3.84 23.80 -9.30
N ASN A 281 3.21 23.16 -10.29
CA ASN A 281 2.73 23.85 -11.47
C ASN A 281 1.67 24.90 -11.11
N ALA A 282 0.75 24.57 -10.21
CA ALA A 282 -0.23 25.53 -9.70
C ALA A 282 0.43 26.71 -8.96
N MET A 283 1.45 26.47 -8.17
CA MET A 283 2.20 27.54 -7.51
C MET A 283 2.81 28.53 -8.53
N LYS A 284 3.39 28.02 -9.62
CA LYS A 284 3.91 28.86 -10.71
C LYS A 284 2.81 29.71 -11.35
N GLU A 285 1.65 29.13 -11.65
CA GLU A 285 0.47 29.85 -12.18
C GLU A 285 -0.04 30.93 -11.22
N LEU A 286 0.05 30.67 -9.90
CA LEU A 286 -0.32 31.63 -8.84
C LEU A 286 0.76 32.69 -8.59
N GLY A 287 1.87 32.66 -9.33
CA GLY A 287 2.96 33.63 -9.26
C GLY A 287 3.95 33.39 -8.11
N ILE A 288 4.00 32.19 -7.56
CA ILE A 288 5.10 31.77 -6.65
C ILE A 288 6.31 31.46 -7.52
N GLN A 289 7.39 32.20 -7.27
CA GLN A 289 8.61 32.08 -8.08
C GLN A 289 9.45 30.90 -7.61
N ASN A 290 9.98 30.11 -8.54
CA ASN A 290 10.92 29.01 -8.29
C ASN A 290 10.49 28.04 -7.15
N PRO A 291 9.27 27.50 -7.17
CA PRO A 291 8.79 26.65 -6.08
C PRO A 291 9.46 25.26 -6.07
N ASN A 292 10.06 24.86 -7.18
CA ASN A 292 10.65 23.54 -7.38
C ASN A 292 12.11 23.50 -6.89
N PHE A 293 12.47 22.40 -6.25
CA PHE A 293 13.86 22.10 -5.92
C PHE A 293 14.74 22.05 -7.17
N ASN A 294 15.91 22.63 -7.10
CA ASN A 294 16.87 22.67 -8.20
C ASN A 294 18.23 22.11 -7.77
N TYR A 295 18.71 21.09 -8.47
CA TYR A 295 19.98 20.46 -8.24
C TYR A 295 20.96 20.77 -9.37
N PHE A 296 21.86 21.71 -9.16
CA PHE A 296 22.87 22.16 -10.16
C PHE A 296 22.27 22.45 -11.55
N GLY A 297 21.17 23.17 -11.59
CA GLY A 297 20.49 23.53 -12.84
C GLY A 297 19.47 22.51 -13.33
N LYS A 298 19.35 21.36 -12.70
CA LYS A 298 18.30 20.38 -12.98
C LYS A 298 17.15 20.56 -11.99
N GLU A 299 16.05 21.13 -12.46
CA GLU A 299 14.84 21.33 -11.67
C GLU A 299 14.10 19.99 -11.49
N SER A 300 13.65 19.70 -10.27
CA SER A 300 12.74 18.60 -9.99
C SER A 300 11.33 18.98 -10.41
N ALA A 301 10.66 18.15 -11.19
CA ALA A 301 9.27 18.38 -11.56
C ALA A 301 8.32 18.22 -10.38
N ARG A 302 8.70 17.42 -9.38
CA ARG A 302 7.81 16.90 -8.33
C ARG A 302 8.14 17.30 -6.90
N THR A 303 9.24 18.02 -6.66
CA THR A 303 9.70 18.28 -5.29
C THR A 303 9.78 19.77 -5.00
N VAL A 304 9.13 20.19 -3.91
CA VAL A 304 9.19 21.59 -3.46
C VAL A 304 10.57 21.92 -2.92
N ASP A 305 11.03 23.12 -3.24
CA ASP A 305 12.26 23.66 -2.64
C ASP A 305 12.00 24.06 -1.18
N LEU A 306 12.64 23.35 -0.26
CA LEU A 306 12.52 23.60 1.18
C LEU A 306 13.16 24.93 1.62
N ASP A 307 13.95 25.56 0.76
CA ASP A 307 14.50 26.90 0.96
C ASP A 307 13.54 28.01 0.47
N ASN A 308 12.52 27.66 -0.30
CA ASN A 308 11.50 28.61 -0.75
C ASN A 308 10.40 28.77 0.30
N GLU A 309 10.53 29.79 1.15
CA GLU A 309 9.58 30.04 2.26
C GLU A 309 8.12 30.18 1.79
N GLN A 310 7.87 30.80 0.62
CA GLN A 310 6.52 30.99 0.10
C GLN A 310 5.91 29.67 -0.37
N ALA A 311 6.68 28.84 -1.07
CA ALA A 311 6.25 27.53 -1.54
C ALA A 311 5.98 26.58 -0.35
N VAL A 312 6.88 26.57 0.64
CA VAL A 312 6.73 25.81 1.87
C VAL A 312 5.49 26.25 2.67
N ALA A 313 5.28 27.58 2.83
CA ALA A 313 4.12 28.09 3.51
C ALA A 313 2.81 27.76 2.79
N PHE A 314 2.80 27.85 1.45
CA PHE A 314 1.65 27.44 0.63
C PHE A 314 1.33 25.95 0.82
N THR A 315 2.33 25.09 0.78
CA THR A 315 2.18 23.63 0.97
C THR A 315 1.63 23.32 2.36
N LYS A 316 2.18 23.94 3.42
CA LYS A 316 1.69 23.73 4.79
C LYS A 316 0.24 24.20 4.94
N ALA A 317 -0.13 25.33 4.37
CA ALA A 317 -1.50 25.84 4.40
C ALA A 317 -2.48 24.96 3.60
N LEU A 318 -2.03 24.38 2.49
CA LEU A 318 -2.82 23.41 1.72
C LEU A 318 -3.08 22.14 2.55
N ILE A 319 -2.05 21.57 3.17
CA ILE A 319 -2.18 20.37 4.01
C ILE A 319 -3.06 20.67 5.24
N ASP A 320 -2.91 21.83 5.87
CA ASP A 320 -3.75 22.27 6.98
C ASP A 320 -5.24 22.28 6.58
N LYS A 321 -5.55 22.83 5.42
CA LYS A 321 -6.91 22.87 4.88
C LYS A 321 -7.49 21.46 4.65
N TYR A 322 -6.73 20.54 4.07
CA TYR A 322 -7.17 19.16 3.90
C TYR A 322 -7.29 18.42 5.25
N ALA A 323 -6.35 18.59 6.16
CA ALA A 323 -6.43 18.01 7.50
C ALA A 323 -7.65 18.51 8.26
N ALA A 324 -7.99 19.81 8.15
CA ALA A 324 -9.21 20.39 8.72
C ALA A 324 -10.48 19.74 8.14
N TYR A 325 -10.53 19.51 6.82
CA TYR A 325 -11.66 18.83 6.18
C TYR A 325 -11.83 17.40 6.69
N PHE A 326 -10.74 16.64 6.82
CA PHE A 326 -10.77 15.25 7.27
C PHE A 326 -10.91 15.08 8.79
N ALA A 327 -10.76 16.16 9.56
CA ALA A 327 -10.94 16.16 11.02
C ALA A 327 -12.29 15.55 11.42
N LYS A 328 -12.28 14.64 12.41
CA LYS A 328 -13.47 13.90 12.91
C LYS A 328 -14.15 12.97 11.87
N LYS A 329 -13.66 12.94 10.63
CA LYS A 329 -14.15 12.06 9.57
C LYS A 329 -13.26 10.84 9.40
N THR A 330 -11.96 10.98 9.66
CA THR A 330 -10.94 9.91 9.57
C THR A 330 -10.08 9.89 10.83
N GLU A 331 -9.26 8.85 11.01
CA GLU A 331 -8.36 8.70 12.15
C GLU A 331 -6.92 9.12 11.81
N ILE A 332 -6.48 8.78 10.61
CA ILE A 332 -5.10 8.93 10.14
C ILE A 332 -5.09 9.83 8.90
N PHE A 333 -4.07 10.66 8.79
CA PHE A 333 -3.79 11.45 7.59
C PHE A 333 -2.33 11.21 7.17
N ASN A 334 -2.10 10.79 5.92
CA ASN A 334 -0.76 10.55 5.40
C ASN A 334 -0.22 11.81 4.73
N ILE A 335 0.94 12.27 5.19
CA ILE A 335 1.64 13.46 4.71
C ILE A 335 2.70 13.15 3.64
N GLY A 336 2.86 11.88 3.25
CA GLY A 336 3.82 11.42 2.24
C GLY A 336 5.24 11.25 2.76
N LEU A 337 6.11 12.18 2.49
CA LEU A 337 7.54 12.24 2.86
C LEU A 337 8.43 11.24 2.12
N ASP A 338 8.02 10.74 0.96
CA ASP A 338 8.78 9.80 0.15
C ASP A 338 9.46 10.45 -1.07
N GLU A 339 10.49 9.79 -1.57
CA GLU A 339 11.18 10.02 -2.85
C GLU A 339 11.61 11.47 -3.15
N TYR A 340 12.21 12.15 -2.18
CA TYR A 340 12.68 13.54 -2.35
C TYR A 340 13.58 13.70 -3.57
N ALA A 341 13.13 14.49 -4.55
CA ALA A 341 13.88 14.90 -5.75
C ALA A 341 14.57 13.75 -6.52
N ASN A 342 13.98 12.53 -6.50
CA ASN A 342 14.55 11.37 -7.17
C ASN A 342 14.75 11.59 -8.67
N ASP A 343 13.88 12.36 -9.31
CA ASP A 343 13.94 12.74 -10.72
C ASP A 343 15.11 13.68 -11.06
N ALA A 344 15.44 14.61 -10.18
CA ALA A 344 16.54 15.56 -10.38
C ALA A 344 17.90 15.00 -9.96
N THR A 345 17.94 14.12 -8.96
CA THR A 345 19.15 13.63 -8.29
C THR A 345 19.53 12.20 -8.63
N ASN A 346 18.82 11.52 -9.56
CA ASN A 346 18.96 10.09 -9.84
C ASN A 346 18.78 9.23 -8.57
N ALA A 347 17.65 9.42 -7.87
CA ALA A 347 17.30 8.76 -6.62
C ALA A 347 18.31 8.99 -5.47
N LYS A 348 18.95 10.15 -5.42
CA LYS A 348 19.89 10.51 -4.36
C LYS A 348 19.42 11.72 -3.52
N GLY A 349 18.14 12.07 -3.60
CA GLY A 349 17.63 13.29 -2.96
C GLY A 349 17.93 13.36 -1.46
N TRP A 350 17.72 12.27 -0.75
CA TRP A 350 18.02 12.21 0.69
C TRP A 350 19.51 12.37 0.99
N SER A 351 20.38 11.72 0.21
CA SER A 351 21.83 11.88 0.35
C SER A 351 22.27 13.32 0.04
N VAL A 352 21.62 13.97 -0.92
CA VAL A 352 21.87 15.37 -1.27
C VAL A 352 21.48 16.31 -0.13
N LEU A 353 20.35 16.05 0.56
CA LEU A 353 19.97 16.84 1.73
C LEU A 353 20.93 16.66 2.92
N GLN A 354 21.61 15.51 3.02
CA GLN A 354 22.62 15.26 4.06
C GLN A 354 24.03 15.71 3.67
N ALA A 355 24.25 16.07 2.40
CA ALA A 355 25.57 16.20 1.82
C ALA A 355 26.39 17.33 2.43
N ASP A 356 25.80 18.47 2.79
CA ASP A 356 26.53 19.59 3.36
C ASP A 356 27.20 19.26 4.70
N LYS A 357 26.63 18.35 5.48
CA LYS A 357 27.22 17.86 6.72
C LYS A 357 28.38 16.90 6.48
N TYR A 358 28.23 16.00 5.50
CA TYR A 358 29.26 15.01 5.19
C TYR A 358 30.39 15.57 4.33
N TYR A 359 30.08 16.57 3.48
CA TYR A 359 31.01 17.16 2.50
C TYR A 359 30.97 18.68 2.53
N PRO A 360 31.30 19.31 3.68
CA PRO A 360 31.10 20.74 3.89
C PRO A 360 31.91 21.65 2.93
N ASN A 361 32.93 21.10 2.26
CA ASN A 361 33.81 21.85 1.37
C ASN A 361 33.50 21.68 -0.12
N GLU A 362 32.49 20.88 -0.47
CA GLU A 362 32.18 20.57 -1.87
C GLU A 362 31.11 21.49 -2.47
N GLY A 363 30.63 22.48 -1.72
CA GLY A 363 29.71 23.52 -2.22
C GLY A 363 28.36 22.99 -2.67
N TYR A 364 27.82 21.99 -1.97
CA TYR A 364 26.47 21.50 -2.25
C TYR A 364 25.43 22.61 -2.15
N PRO A 365 24.52 22.75 -3.12
CA PRO A 365 23.59 23.88 -3.21
C PRO A 365 22.49 23.84 -2.15
N VAL A 366 22.39 22.76 -1.35
CA VAL A 366 21.30 22.54 -0.40
C VAL A 366 21.84 22.21 0.97
N LYS A 367 21.41 23.01 1.94
CA LYS A 367 21.52 22.71 3.37
C LYS A 367 20.16 22.27 3.84
N GLY A 368 19.98 20.97 4.18
CA GLY A 368 18.60 20.77 4.27
C GLY A 368 18.02 19.56 4.93
N TYR A 369 18.76 18.59 5.43
CA TYR A 369 18.11 17.48 6.07
C TYR A 369 17.48 17.88 7.40
N GLU A 370 18.09 18.80 8.16
CA GLU A 370 17.48 19.42 9.33
C GLU A 370 16.22 20.22 8.99
N LYS A 371 16.23 20.93 7.85
CA LYS A 371 15.02 21.62 7.35
C LYS A 371 13.92 20.64 6.97
N PHE A 372 14.29 19.52 6.37
CA PHE A 372 13.33 18.44 6.08
C PHE A 372 12.72 17.88 7.38
N ILE A 373 13.52 17.62 8.41
CA ILE A 373 13.03 17.18 9.72
C ILE A 373 12.07 18.22 10.32
N ALA A 374 12.45 19.50 10.29
CA ALA A 374 11.59 20.58 10.77
C ALA A 374 10.27 20.66 9.97
N TYR A 375 10.35 20.54 8.65
CA TYR A 375 9.19 20.51 7.77
C TYR A 375 8.25 19.33 8.09
N ALA A 376 8.78 18.12 8.20
CA ALA A 376 8.02 16.92 8.54
C ALA A 376 7.33 17.04 9.92
N ASN A 377 8.04 17.58 10.91
CA ASN A 377 7.51 17.83 12.25
C ASN A 377 6.40 18.89 12.25
N ASP A 378 6.54 19.93 11.42
CA ASP A 378 5.50 20.95 11.25
C ASP A 378 4.23 20.35 10.65
N LEU A 379 4.37 19.50 9.61
CA LEU A 379 3.21 18.80 9.04
C LEU A 379 2.57 17.84 10.05
N ALA A 380 3.37 17.11 10.81
CA ALA A 380 2.85 16.24 11.87
C ALA A 380 2.08 17.05 12.92
N ARG A 381 2.61 18.22 13.31
CA ARG A 381 1.94 19.13 14.25
C ARG A 381 0.62 19.69 13.70
N ILE A 382 0.59 20.07 12.42
CA ILE A 382 -0.62 20.51 11.71
C ILE A 382 -1.67 19.40 11.76
N VAL A 383 -1.34 18.19 11.34
CA VAL A 383 -2.26 17.04 11.34
C VAL A 383 -2.79 16.76 12.74
N LYS A 384 -1.91 16.76 13.76
CA LYS A 384 -2.29 16.55 15.17
C LYS A 384 -3.19 17.66 15.72
N SER A 385 -3.03 18.92 15.27
CA SER A 385 -3.88 20.02 15.71
C SER A 385 -5.34 19.84 15.30
N HIS A 386 -5.60 19.04 14.27
CA HIS A 386 -6.95 18.64 13.83
C HIS A 386 -7.45 17.34 14.46
N GLY A 387 -6.71 16.77 15.42
CA GLY A 387 -7.07 15.52 16.10
C GLY A 387 -6.82 14.26 15.27
N LEU A 388 -6.02 14.36 14.20
CA LEU A 388 -5.64 13.25 13.33
C LEU A 388 -4.26 12.70 13.72
N LYS A 389 -3.99 11.43 13.40
CA LYS A 389 -2.69 10.81 13.55
C LYS A 389 -1.88 10.99 12.26
N PRO A 390 -0.68 11.58 12.29
CA PRO A 390 0.15 11.69 11.11
C PRO A 390 0.71 10.31 10.71
N MET A 391 0.72 10.03 9.42
CA MET A 391 1.41 8.89 8.82
C MET A 391 2.35 9.41 7.73
N ALA A 392 3.46 8.72 7.49
CA ALA A 392 4.39 9.02 6.41
C ALA A 392 5.06 7.74 5.88
N PHE A 393 5.53 7.77 4.64
CA PHE A 393 6.38 6.72 4.08
C PHE A 393 7.79 6.77 4.69
N ASN A 394 8.50 5.65 4.70
CA ASN A 394 9.69 5.48 5.55
C ASN A 394 10.99 6.05 4.99
N ASP A 395 11.12 6.21 3.70
CA ASP A 395 12.43 6.34 3.06
C ASP A 395 13.19 7.63 3.43
N GLY A 396 12.46 8.72 3.73
CA GLY A 396 13.07 9.96 4.22
C GLY A 396 13.25 10.02 5.74
N ILE A 397 12.73 9.07 6.53
CA ILE A 397 12.77 9.16 8.00
C ILE A 397 14.05 8.50 8.52
N TYR A 398 14.93 9.28 9.14
CA TYR A 398 16.27 8.86 9.59
C TYR A 398 17.09 8.19 8.48
N TYR A 399 17.09 8.77 7.27
CA TYR A 399 17.83 8.24 6.12
C TYR A 399 19.28 7.90 6.50
N ASN A 400 19.85 6.83 5.95
CA ASN A 400 21.13 6.22 6.36
C ASN A 400 21.19 5.76 7.83
N SER A 401 20.06 5.62 8.51
CA SER A 401 20.01 5.41 9.96
C SER A 401 20.71 6.49 10.78
N ASP A 402 20.91 7.67 10.18
CA ASP A 402 21.59 8.78 10.83
C ASP A 402 20.62 9.63 11.66
N THR A 403 20.83 9.61 12.96
CA THR A 403 20.01 10.35 13.94
C THR A 403 20.67 11.67 14.37
N SER A 404 21.79 12.06 13.77
CA SER A 404 22.58 13.24 14.17
C SER A 404 22.06 14.56 13.60
N PHE A 405 21.11 14.50 12.65
CA PHE A 405 20.49 15.70 12.05
C PHE A 405 19.30 16.23 12.86
N GLY A 406 18.77 15.47 13.80
CA GLY A 406 17.61 15.87 14.60
C GLY A 406 16.67 14.70 14.87
N THR A 407 15.48 15.03 15.36
CA THR A 407 14.48 14.04 15.77
C THR A 407 13.17 14.28 15.06
N PHE A 408 12.62 13.25 14.43
CA PHE A 408 11.27 13.26 13.90
C PHE A 408 10.24 13.12 15.02
N ASP A 409 9.07 13.69 14.83
CA ASP A 409 7.95 13.54 15.75
C ASP A 409 7.55 12.06 15.82
N LYS A 410 7.71 11.46 17.00
CA LYS A 410 7.48 10.03 17.24
C LYS A 410 6.03 9.58 16.99
N ASP A 411 5.08 10.51 16.97
CA ASP A 411 3.68 10.21 16.69
C ASP A 411 3.42 9.97 15.20
N ILE A 412 4.40 10.21 14.32
CA ILE A 412 4.32 9.82 12.91
C ILE A 412 4.31 8.30 12.82
N ILE A 413 3.23 7.73 12.32
CA ILE A 413 3.13 6.31 11.93
C ILE A 413 3.99 6.13 10.68
N VAL A 414 4.99 5.24 10.73
CA VAL A 414 5.88 5.01 9.60
C VAL A 414 5.39 3.85 8.76
N SER A 415 5.01 4.16 7.51
CA SER A 415 4.62 3.22 6.47
C SER A 415 5.88 2.63 5.83
N MET A 416 6.30 1.44 6.28
CA MET A 416 7.52 0.75 5.83
C MET A 416 7.29 0.09 4.48
N TRP A 417 7.52 0.83 3.39
CA TRP A 417 7.32 0.31 2.05
C TRP A 417 8.59 -0.32 1.46
N THR A 418 9.76 0.17 1.80
CA THR A 418 11.02 -0.29 1.22
C THR A 418 12.10 -0.57 2.27
N GLY A 419 12.93 -1.57 2.01
CA GLY A 419 14.17 -1.81 2.72
C GLY A 419 15.37 -1.06 2.13
N GLY A 420 15.14 -0.24 1.09
CA GLY A 420 16.17 0.43 0.32
C GLY A 420 16.79 -0.46 -0.75
N TRP A 421 17.66 0.14 -1.55
CA TRP A 421 18.44 -0.55 -2.60
C TRP A 421 19.84 0.07 -2.69
N GLY A 422 20.70 -0.42 -3.57
CA GLY A 422 22.06 0.10 -3.68
C GLY A 422 22.11 1.61 -3.92
N GLY A 423 22.63 2.35 -2.93
CA GLY A 423 22.71 3.81 -2.93
C GLY A 423 21.44 4.54 -2.46
N TYR A 424 20.44 3.80 -1.97
CA TYR A 424 19.23 4.34 -1.34
C TYR A 424 19.02 3.65 0.01
N ASP A 425 19.65 4.16 1.05
CA ASP A 425 19.80 3.48 2.34
C ASP A 425 18.87 4.05 3.41
N VAL A 426 17.69 3.43 3.53
CA VAL A 426 16.67 3.83 4.51
C VAL A 426 17.02 3.36 5.92
N ALA A 427 16.39 3.94 6.94
CA ALA A 427 16.50 3.48 8.32
C ALA A 427 15.98 2.05 8.49
N SER A 428 16.57 1.31 9.43
CA SER A 428 16.01 0.01 9.81
C SER A 428 14.70 0.18 10.58
N SER A 429 13.76 -0.74 10.37
CA SER A 429 12.51 -0.74 11.12
C SER A 429 12.72 -0.91 12.62
N LYS A 430 13.81 -1.58 13.02
CA LYS A 430 14.23 -1.67 14.42
C LYS A 430 14.55 -0.28 15.00
N LEU A 431 15.38 0.52 14.31
CA LEU A 431 15.70 1.89 14.72
C LEU A 431 14.45 2.74 14.86
N LEU A 432 13.52 2.65 13.91
CA LEU A 432 12.28 3.42 13.94
C LEU A 432 11.43 3.08 15.17
N VAL A 433 11.31 1.80 15.53
CA VAL A 433 10.65 1.38 16.76
C VAL A 433 11.38 1.89 18.01
N GLU A 434 12.71 1.83 18.04
CA GLU A 434 13.54 2.37 19.14
C GLU A 434 13.36 3.90 19.28
N LYS A 435 13.08 4.61 18.20
CA LYS A 435 12.74 6.04 18.21
C LYS A 435 11.29 6.32 18.63
N GLY A 436 10.48 5.29 18.83
CA GLY A 436 9.11 5.39 19.33
C GLY A 436 8.03 5.45 18.26
N HIS A 437 8.37 5.24 16.99
CA HIS A 437 7.39 5.21 15.89
C HIS A 437 6.60 3.91 15.88
N GLN A 438 5.32 3.99 15.55
CA GLN A 438 4.50 2.85 15.17
C GLN A 438 4.80 2.49 13.70
N ILE A 439 4.88 1.20 13.41
CA ILE A 439 5.19 0.69 12.07
C ILE A 439 3.91 0.14 11.42
N LEU A 440 3.59 0.62 10.23
CA LEU A 440 2.66 0.00 9.29
C LEU A 440 3.48 -0.73 8.22
N ASN A 441 3.30 -2.04 8.07
CA ASN A 441 4.01 -2.79 7.05
C ASN A 441 3.35 -2.60 5.68
N THR A 442 4.05 -2.00 4.74
CA THR A 442 3.57 -1.69 3.38
C THR A 442 4.47 -2.27 2.30
N ASN A 443 5.16 -3.33 2.64
CA ASN A 443 6.20 -3.99 1.85
C ASN A 443 5.93 -3.94 0.33
N ASP A 444 6.88 -3.41 -0.43
CA ASP A 444 6.78 -3.21 -1.87
C ASP A 444 6.68 -4.52 -2.67
N ALA A 445 6.99 -5.66 -2.05
CA ALA A 445 6.71 -6.96 -2.63
C ALA A 445 5.21 -7.20 -2.93
N TRP A 446 4.32 -6.43 -2.31
CA TRP A 446 2.87 -6.52 -2.49
C TRP A 446 2.30 -5.48 -3.46
N TYR A 447 3.17 -4.74 -4.14
CA TYR A 447 2.76 -3.64 -5.02
C TYR A 447 2.27 -4.14 -6.38
N TYR A 448 1.29 -3.43 -6.91
CA TYR A 448 0.80 -3.57 -8.26
C TYR A 448 0.70 -2.20 -8.92
N VAL A 449 1.33 -2.02 -10.08
CA VAL A 449 1.16 -0.83 -10.92
C VAL A 449 0.12 -1.12 -11.99
N LEU A 450 -0.94 -0.31 -12.03
CA LEU A 450 -2.05 -0.46 -12.98
C LEU A 450 -1.54 -0.51 -14.42
N GLY A 451 -2.05 -1.47 -15.18
CA GLY A 451 -1.64 -1.68 -16.56
C GLY A 451 -0.44 -2.61 -16.75
N ARG A 452 0.33 -2.90 -15.70
CA ARG A 452 1.45 -3.85 -15.73
C ARG A 452 0.98 -5.22 -15.24
N ASN A 453 0.59 -6.09 -16.15
CA ASN A 453 -0.15 -7.30 -15.78
C ASN A 453 0.67 -8.59 -15.81
N ALA A 454 1.80 -8.60 -16.54
CA ALA A 454 2.63 -9.78 -16.75
C ALA A 454 4.13 -9.43 -16.73
N ASP A 455 4.98 -10.45 -16.66
CA ASP A 455 6.42 -10.30 -16.77
C ASP A 455 6.83 -9.53 -18.05
N GLY A 456 7.86 -8.72 -17.94
CA GLY A 456 8.32 -7.84 -19.03
C GLY A 456 7.59 -6.51 -19.14
N GLN A 457 6.54 -6.27 -18.37
CA GLN A 457 5.80 -5.00 -18.35
C GLN A 457 6.34 -3.99 -17.31
N GLY A 458 7.51 -4.24 -16.75
CA GLY A 458 8.14 -3.39 -15.74
C GLY A 458 7.97 -3.89 -14.30
N TRP A 459 8.54 -3.15 -13.36
CA TRP A 459 8.48 -3.44 -11.94
C TRP A 459 7.06 -3.35 -11.40
N TYR A 460 6.77 -4.14 -10.36
CA TYR A 460 5.47 -4.18 -9.68
C TYR A 460 4.30 -4.52 -10.62
N ASN A 461 4.53 -5.43 -11.59
CA ASN A 461 3.41 -5.99 -12.34
C ASN A 461 2.56 -6.92 -11.45
N LEU A 462 1.35 -7.27 -11.92
CA LEU A 462 0.40 -8.05 -11.14
C LEU A 462 0.97 -9.41 -10.70
N ASP A 463 1.69 -10.10 -11.59
CA ASP A 463 2.25 -11.43 -11.27
C ASP A 463 3.34 -11.33 -10.20
N GLN A 464 4.19 -10.28 -10.25
CA GLN A 464 5.15 -9.99 -9.19
C GLN A 464 4.46 -9.70 -7.85
N GLY A 465 3.42 -8.86 -7.84
CA GLY A 465 2.64 -8.56 -6.64
C GLY A 465 1.99 -9.81 -6.04
N LEU A 466 1.36 -10.64 -6.86
CA LEU A 466 0.74 -11.90 -6.42
C LEU A 466 1.78 -12.89 -5.85
N ASN A 467 2.94 -13.01 -6.49
CA ASN A 467 4.03 -13.85 -6.02
C ASN A 467 4.68 -13.29 -4.74
N GLY A 468 4.85 -11.98 -4.67
CA GLY A 468 5.33 -11.29 -3.48
C GLY A 468 4.43 -11.55 -2.27
N ILE A 469 3.12 -11.43 -2.44
CA ILE A 469 2.14 -11.72 -1.38
C ILE A 469 2.23 -13.17 -0.89
N LYS A 470 2.44 -14.14 -1.78
CA LYS A 470 2.59 -15.55 -1.39
C LYS A 470 3.86 -15.81 -0.58
N ASN A 471 4.95 -15.10 -0.88
CA ASN A 471 6.28 -15.38 -0.34
C ASN A 471 6.69 -14.43 0.79
N THR A 472 5.96 -13.35 0.98
CA THR A 472 6.27 -12.31 1.97
C THR A 472 5.04 -12.09 2.85
N PRO A 473 4.92 -12.79 3.99
CA PRO A 473 3.77 -12.66 4.90
C PRO A 473 3.71 -11.26 5.54
N ILE A 474 2.55 -10.88 6.05
CA ILE A 474 2.29 -9.57 6.70
C ILE A 474 3.26 -9.26 7.86
N THR A 475 3.89 -10.27 8.43
CA THR A 475 4.91 -10.13 9.48
C THR A 475 6.30 -9.75 8.95
N SER A 476 6.53 -9.81 7.64
CA SER A 476 7.83 -9.51 7.02
C SER A 476 7.96 -8.00 6.80
N VAL A 477 8.31 -7.29 7.84
CA VAL A 477 8.59 -5.84 7.78
C VAL A 477 9.92 -5.59 7.08
N PRO A 478 9.99 -4.69 6.08
CA PRO A 478 11.25 -4.37 5.39
C PRO A 478 12.34 -3.91 6.36
N LYS A 479 13.59 -4.24 6.04
CA LYS A 479 14.80 -3.87 6.80
C LYS A 479 14.68 -4.10 8.32
N SER A 480 14.14 -5.28 8.69
CA SER A 480 14.01 -5.69 10.09
C SER A 480 15.35 -6.12 10.73
N ASP A 481 16.39 -6.33 9.89
CA ASP A 481 17.72 -6.79 10.31
C ASP A 481 17.67 -8.05 11.21
N GLY A 482 16.71 -8.94 10.90
CA GLY A 482 16.49 -10.19 11.64
C GLY A 482 15.69 -10.04 12.94
N ALA A 483 15.28 -8.82 13.30
CA ALA A 483 14.44 -8.59 14.47
C ALA A 483 12.95 -8.85 14.18
N THR A 484 12.20 -9.27 15.20
CA THR A 484 10.74 -9.24 15.17
C THR A 484 10.27 -7.82 15.41
N ILE A 485 9.65 -7.21 14.40
CA ILE A 485 9.20 -5.83 14.46
C ILE A 485 7.73 -5.79 14.86
N PRO A 486 7.36 -5.08 15.94
CA PRO A 486 5.96 -4.81 16.24
C PRO A 486 5.37 -3.91 15.14
N PHE A 487 4.20 -4.27 14.63
CA PHE A 487 3.54 -3.53 13.56
C PHE A 487 2.04 -3.39 13.87
N ILE A 488 1.43 -2.30 13.40
CA ILE A 488 0.00 -2.02 13.61
C ILE A 488 -0.90 -2.65 12.56
N GLY A 489 -0.35 -3.08 11.42
CA GLY A 489 -1.10 -3.69 10.32
C GLY A 489 -0.28 -3.84 9.07
N GLY A 490 -0.94 -4.27 7.98
CA GLY A 490 -0.35 -4.39 6.65
C GLY A 490 -1.17 -3.68 5.59
N MET A 491 -0.48 -3.15 4.56
CA MET A 491 -1.08 -2.40 3.46
C MET A 491 -0.59 -2.93 2.12
N VAL A 492 -1.53 -3.45 1.30
CA VAL A 492 -1.30 -3.77 -0.11
C VAL A 492 -1.62 -2.55 -0.96
N ALA A 493 -0.84 -2.27 -2.02
CA ALA A 493 -1.01 -1.04 -2.78
C ALA A 493 -1.14 -1.25 -4.30
N ALA A 494 -2.04 -0.47 -4.91
CA ALA A 494 -2.18 -0.30 -6.35
C ALA A 494 -1.80 1.12 -6.76
N TRP A 495 -0.71 1.24 -7.51
CA TRP A 495 -0.13 2.49 -7.98
C TRP A 495 -0.57 2.82 -9.40
N ALA A 496 -0.58 4.08 -9.76
CA ALA A 496 -1.01 4.58 -11.05
C ALA A 496 0.10 5.36 -11.78
N ASP A 497 1.31 4.78 -11.86
CA ASP A 497 2.48 5.41 -12.51
C ASP A 497 2.21 5.85 -13.96
N THR A 498 1.24 5.23 -14.61
CA THR A 498 0.72 5.64 -15.92
C THR A 498 -0.76 5.98 -15.75
N PRO A 499 -1.14 7.25 -15.54
CA PRO A 499 -2.52 7.67 -15.26
C PRO A 499 -3.53 7.23 -16.30
N SER A 500 -3.13 7.19 -17.58
CA SER A 500 -3.96 6.72 -18.70
C SER A 500 -4.12 5.19 -18.76
N ALA A 501 -3.38 4.42 -17.94
CA ALA A 501 -3.53 2.97 -17.90
C ALA A 501 -4.95 2.59 -17.47
N ARG A 502 -5.52 1.60 -18.17
CA ARG A 502 -6.88 1.14 -17.88
C ARG A 502 -6.95 0.51 -16.49
N TYR A 503 -7.84 1.00 -15.66
CA TYR A 503 -8.22 0.34 -14.41
C TYR A 503 -9.00 -0.96 -14.72
N SER A 504 -8.63 -2.04 -14.02
CA SER A 504 -9.31 -3.33 -14.11
C SER A 504 -9.71 -3.80 -12.71
N PRO A 505 -11.00 -3.72 -12.33
CA PRO A 505 -11.48 -4.17 -11.03
C PRO A 505 -11.07 -5.61 -10.71
N SER A 506 -11.22 -6.53 -11.66
CA SER A 506 -10.91 -7.95 -11.45
C SER A 506 -9.45 -8.20 -11.06
N ARG A 507 -8.50 -7.41 -11.60
CA ARG A 507 -7.07 -7.53 -11.26
C ARG A 507 -6.76 -6.99 -9.88
N LEU A 508 -7.32 -5.83 -9.53
CA LEU A 508 -7.20 -5.27 -8.19
C LEU A 508 -7.81 -6.23 -7.15
N PHE A 509 -9.01 -6.74 -7.42
CA PHE A 509 -9.69 -7.66 -6.50
C PHE A 509 -8.98 -9.02 -6.37
N LYS A 510 -8.30 -9.48 -7.43
CA LYS A 510 -7.42 -10.66 -7.36
C LYS A 510 -6.26 -10.40 -6.40
N LEU A 511 -5.61 -9.24 -6.48
CA LEU A 511 -4.54 -8.85 -5.56
C LEU A 511 -5.03 -8.78 -4.12
N MET A 512 -6.14 -8.07 -3.87
CA MET A 512 -6.74 -7.92 -2.55
C MET A 512 -7.11 -9.27 -1.94
N ARG A 513 -7.80 -10.14 -2.70
CA ARG A 513 -8.18 -11.48 -2.24
C ARG A 513 -6.95 -12.33 -1.92
N GLN A 514 -5.90 -12.27 -2.76
CA GLN A 514 -4.66 -13.01 -2.50
C GLN A 514 -4.01 -12.55 -1.20
N PHE A 515 -3.97 -11.23 -0.94
CA PHE A 515 -3.40 -10.70 0.30
C PHE A 515 -4.18 -11.17 1.54
N ALA A 516 -5.50 -11.11 1.48
CA ALA A 516 -6.36 -11.60 2.56
C ALA A 516 -6.19 -13.10 2.81
N ASN A 517 -6.13 -13.91 1.75
CA ASN A 517 -5.99 -15.36 1.87
C ASN A 517 -4.59 -15.79 2.36
N SER A 518 -3.53 -15.13 1.87
CA SER A 518 -2.16 -15.43 2.32
C SER A 518 -1.90 -15.03 3.77
N ASN A 519 -2.71 -14.11 4.31
CA ASN A 519 -2.62 -13.63 5.69
C ASN A 519 -3.90 -13.93 6.49
N ALA A 520 -4.51 -15.09 6.24
CA ALA A 520 -5.85 -15.45 6.69
C ALA A 520 -6.07 -15.34 8.21
N GLU A 521 -5.02 -15.48 9.03
CA GLU A 521 -5.12 -15.34 10.50
C GLU A 521 -5.37 -13.89 10.94
N TYR A 522 -5.04 -12.90 10.09
CA TYR A 522 -5.20 -11.47 10.35
C TYR A 522 -6.52 -10.92 9.83
N PHE A 523 -7.18 -11.62 8.92
CA PHE A 523 -8.43 -11.18 8.29
C PHE A 523 -9.62 -11.88 8.93
N ALA A 524 -10.70 -11.13 9.16
CA ALA A 524 -11.96 -11.70 9.64
C ALA A 524 -12.53 -12.70 8.63
N ALA A 525 -13.19 -13.73 9.13
CA ALA A 525 -13.94 -14.66 8.30
C ALA A 525 -15.11 -13.94 7.61
N ASP A 526 -15.58 -14.52 6.50
CA ASP A 526 -16.75 -14.01 5.78
C ASP A 526 -18.03 -14.61 6.39
N TYR A 527 -18.79 -13.75 7.07
CA TYR A 527 -20.10 -14.11 7.67
C TYR A 527 -21.28 -13.77 6.75
N GLU A 528 -21.06 -13.04 5.65
CA GLU A 528 -22.13 -12.58 4.76
C GLU A 528 -22.90 -13.78 4.18
N SER A 529 -22.18 -14.81 3.77
CA SER A 529 -22.77 -16.06 3.26
C SER A 529 -23.59 -16.79 4.33
N ALA A 530 -23.19 -16.72 5.61
CA ALA A 530 -23.93 -17.32 6.72
C ALA A 530 -25.25 -16.57 7.00
N GLU A 531 -25.21 -15.23 6.97
CA GLU A 531 -26.40 -14.39 7.09
C GLU A 531 -27.36 -14.63 5.92
N GLN A 532 -26.83 -14.75 4.70
CA GLN A 532 -27.60 -15.06 3.51
C GLN A 532 -28.29 -16.43 3.62
N ALA A 533 -27.57 -17.46 4.05
CA ALA A 533 -28.13 -18.78 4.27
C ALA A 533 -29.25 -18.78 5.32
N LEU A 534 -29.12 -18.01 6.40
CA LEU A 534 -30.18 -17.82 7.40
C LEU A 534 -31.42 -17.12 6.81
N ASN A 535 -31.23 -16.16 5.91
CA ASN A 535 -32.31 -15.42 5.26
C ASN A 535 -33.08 -16.28 4.23
N GLU A 536 -32.44 -17.33 3.67
CA GLU A 536 -33.02 -18.29 2.74
C GLU A 536 -33.87 -19.34 3.43
N VAL A 537 -33.81 -19.47 4.76
CA VAL A 537 -34.69 -20.39 5.51
C VAL A 537 -36.16 -20.01 5.27
N PRO A 538 -37.04 -20.97 4.89
CA PRO A 538 -38.45 -20.69 4.67
C PRO A 538 -39.13 -20.07 5.90
N LYS A 539 -39.86 -18.97 5.70
CA LYS A 539 -40.51 -18.23 6.80
C LYS A 539 -41.76 -18.95 7.32
N ASP A 540 -42.43 -19.72 6.46
CA ASP A 540 -43.61 -20.54 6.82
C ASP A 540 -43.20 -22.02 6.92
N LEU A 541 -42.93 -22.44 8.14
CA LEU A 541 -42.52 -23.80 8.45
C LEU A 541 -43.70 -24.72 8.78
N ASN A 542 -44.95 -24.22 8.74
CA ASN A 542 -46.16 -25.00 9.09
C ASN A 542 -46.50 -26.13 8.09
N ARG A 543 -45.83 -26.10 6.93
CA ARG A 543 -45.99 -27.11 5.87
C ARG A 543 -45.04 -28.29 6.00
N TYR A 544 -44.14 -28.25 6.96
CA TYR A 544 -43.07 -29.25 7.09
C TYR A 544 -43.31 -30.14 8.31
N THR A 545 -42.72 -31.33 8.31
CA THR A 545 -42.80 -32.22 9.47
C THR A 545 -42.08 -31.61 10.69
N ALA A 546 -42.50 -31.98 11.89
CA ALA A 546 -41.89 -31.49 13.12
C ALA A 546 -40.38 -31.81 13.19
N GLU A 547 -39.98 -32.99 12.68
CA GLU A 547 -38.59 -33.43 12.62
C GLU A 547 -37.76 -32.55 11.66
N SER A 548 -38.32 -32.26 10.47
CA SER A 548 -37.66 -31.37 9.50
C SER A 548 -37.49 -29.96 10.04
N VAL A 549 -38.53 -29.42 10.68
CA VAL A 549 -38.46 -28.09 11.34
C VAL A 549 -37.42 -28.07 12.47
N ALA A 550 -37.34 -29.12 13.27
CA ALA A 550 -36.37 -29.25 14.33
C ALA A 550 -34.92 -29.27 13.77
N ALA A 551 -34.68 -30.03 12.70
CA ALA A 551 -33.37 -30.09 12.04
C ALA A 551 -32.93 -28.72 11.46
N VAL A 552 -33.83 -28.01 10.78
CA VAL A 552 -33.55 -26.65 10.26
C VAL A 552 -33.25 -25.67 11.39
N ASN A 553 -34.07 -25.71 12.45
CA ASN A 553 -33.87 -24.81 13.60
C ASN A 553 -32.56 -25.08 14.33
N GLU A 554 -32.14 -26.33 14.50
CA GLU A 554 -30.86 -26.66 15.14
C GLU A 554 -29.68 -26.23 14.26
N ALA A 555 -29.74 -26.47 12.95
CA ALA A 555 -28.69 -26.00 12.03
C ALA A 555 -28.60 -24.47 11.98
N ALA A 556 -29.73 -23.77 11.96
CA ALA A 556 -29.76 -22.30 12.03
C ALA A 556 -29.21 -21.76 13.37
N LYS A 557 -29.47 -22.46 14.48
CA LYS A 557 -28.94 -22.13 15.80
C LYS A 557 -27.40 -22.27 15.83
N VAL A 558 -26.83 -23.28 15.19
CA VAL A 558 -25.39 -23.44 15.06
C VAL A 558 -24.77 -22.20 14.40
N ILE A 559 -25.33 -21.73 13.27
CA ILE A 559 -24.85 -20.51 12.61
C ILE A 559 -24.94 -19.29 13.53
N ARG A 560 -26.08 -19.10 14.22
CA ARG A 560 -26.28 -17.97 15.14
C ARG A 560 -25.37 -18.01 16.36
N SER A 561 -24.83 -19.18 16.71
CA SER A 561 -23.90 -19.37 17.83
C SER A 561 -22.43 -19.33 17.42
N LEU A 562 -22.11 -19.11 16.14
CA LEU A 562 -20.74 -18.96 15.70
C LEU A 562 -20.06 -17.77 16.41
N ASP A 563 -18.82 -17.96 16.79
CA ASP A 563 -18.01 -16.88 17.33
C ASP A 563 -17.85 -15.78 16.26
N SER A 564 -18.20 -14.55 16.61
CA SER A 564 -18.09 -13.38 15.73
C SER A 564 -16.63 -12.97 15.44
N ASN A 565 -15.65 -13.59 16.09
CA ASN A 565 -14.22 -13.28 15.99
C ASN A 565 -13.40 -14.38 15.29
N LEU A 566 -14.04 -15.20 14.45
CA LEU A 566 -13.30 -16.17 13.64
C LEU A 566 -12.45 -15.43 12.59
N SER A 567 -11.22 -15.92 12.40
CA SER A 567 -10.37 -15.48 11.30
C SER A 567 -10.73 -16.23 10.00
N ARG A 568 -10.26 -15.69 8.88
CA ARG A 568 -10.40 -16.34 7.57
C ARG A 568 -9.72 -17.72 7.51
N ALA A 569 -8.71 -17.97 8.34
CA ALA A 569 -8.12 -19.30 8.51
C ALA A 569 -9.10 -20.32 9.11
N GLN A 570 -10.21 -19.86 9.67
CA GLN A 570 -11.27 -20.68 10.26
C GLN A 570 -12.57 -20.65 9.43
N GLN A 571 -12.52 -20.17 8.19
CA GLN A 571 -13.67 -20.05 7.29
C GLN A 571 -14.41 -21.37 7.13
N ASP A 572 -13.71 -22.50 7.08
CA ASP A 572 -14.31 -23.83 6.96
C ASP A 572 -15.33 -24.12 8.07
N THR A 573 -15.20 -23.52 9.24
CA THR A 573 -16.19 -23.68 10.34
C THR A 573 -17.53 -23.06 9.96
N ILE A 574 -17.50 -21.90 9.32
CA ILE A 574 -18.70 -21.21 8.84
C ILE A 574 -19.29 -21.97 7.66
N ASP A 575 -18.47 -22.36 6.69
CA ASP A 575 -18.90 -23.05 5.47
C ASP A 575 -19.56 -24.41 5.80
N GLN A 576 -19.03 -25.14 6.78
CA GLN A 576 -19.65 -26.39 7.27
C GLN A 576 -20.99 -26.13 7.94
N ALA A 577 -21.14 -25.05 8.71
CA ALA A 577 -22.40 -24.70 9.34
C ALA A 577 -23.45 -24.30 8.29
N ILE A 578 -23.05 -23.55 7.25
CA ILE A 578 -23.90 -23.21 6.10
C ILE A 578 -24.34 -24.46 5.36
N ALA A 579 -23.41 -25.37 5.04
CA ALA A 579 -23.74 -26.61 4.33
C ALA A 579 -24.75 -27.46 5.09
N LYS A 580 -24.63 -27.58 6.42
CA LYS A 580 -25.60 -28.29 7.26
C LYS A 580 -27.01 -27.66 7.23
N LEU A 581 -27.06 -26.29 7.24
CA LEU A 581 -28.36 -25.62 7.15
C LEU A 581 -29.00 -25.83 5.78
N GLN A 582 -28.23 -25.72 4.70
CA GLN A 582 -28.72 -25.95 3.33
C GLN A 582 -29.18 -27.39 3.13
N GLU A 583 -28.47 -28.36 3.68
CA GLU A 583 -28.88 -29.76 3.68
C GLU A 583 -30.21 -29.95 4.43
N ALA A 584 -30.35 -29.42 5.65
CA ALA A 584 -31.57 -29.51 6.44
C ALA A 584 -32.77 -28.86 5.72
N VAL A 585 -32.56 -27.69 5.09
CA VAL A 585 -33.58 -27.01 4.30
C VAL A 585 -33.97 -27.86 3.08
N SER A 586 -33.01 -28.41 2.36
CA SER A 586 -33.28 -29.27 1.18
C SER A 586 -34.05 -30.53 1.54
N LEU A 587 -33.67 -31.20 2.61
CA LEU A 587 -34.38 -32.39 3.11
C LEU A 587 -35.79 -32.05 3.58
N SER A 588 -36.02 -30.88 4.17
CA SER A 588 -37.35 -30.45 4.58
C SER A 588 -38.31 -30.29 3.40
N LEU A 589 -37.82 -29.86 2.24
CA LEU A 589 -38.59 -29.67 1.00
C LEU A 589 -39.05 -30.99 0.38
N ILE A 590 -38.42 -32.13 0.71
CA ILE A 590 -38.77 -33.45 0.18
C ILE A 590 -39.93 -34.07 0.98
N HIS A 591 -40.18 -33.58 2.19
CA HIS A 591 -41.17 -34.12 3.13
C HIS A 591 -42.40 -33.22 3.30
N ILE A 592 -42.81 -32.51 2.22
CA ILE A 592 -44.05 -31.71 2.19
C ILE A 592 -45.24 -32.56 1.90
#